data_1f790928e03b982cce629c29f31c1352
#
_entry.id   1f790928e03b982cce629c29f31c1352
#
_cell.length_a   1.000
_cell.length_b   1.000
_cell.length_c   1.000
_cell.angle_alpha   90.00
_cell.angle_beta   90.00
_cell.angle_gamma   90.00
#
_symmetry.space_group_name_H-M   'P 1'
#
loop_
_entity.id
_entity.type
_entity.pdbx_description
1 polymer ?
#
loop_
_entity_poly.entity_id
_entity_poly.type
_entity_poly.pdbx_seq_one_letter_code
_entity_poly.pdbx_strand_id
1 'polypeptide(L)'
;TGTPTFAGTTVQVNCQDKAITIKDNSYTLLDNDGNEVTSTPAYAADGTTEIGTYSIDPATGQVTFTPTDKSYTGKVTPVKVQAESSNGIKVDTTYTPEIVPVTPTATPAETTDIQGATQTGKPEFKGGTVTVDGVEKTVEINEDVPATFDDGSTTKTVDGVGTYTVATDGTVTFVPEKS
;
A
#
# COMPACT_ATOMS: atom_id res chain seq x y z
N THR A 1 -7.18 6.65 -1.76
CA THR A 1 -8.18 7.43 -2.54
C THR A 1 -7.88 8.91 -2.44
N GLY A 2 -8.24 9.64 -3.46
CA GLY A 2 -8.22 11.10 -3.49
C GLY A 2 -9.34 11.64 -4.36
N THR A 3 -9.78 12.87 -4.04
CA THR A 3 -10.84 13.52 -4.81
C THR A 3 -10.34 14.88 -5.29
N PRO A 4 -9.89 14.97 -6.56
CA PRO A 4 -9.55 16.26 -7.15
C PRO A 4 -10.75 17.20 -7.13
N THR A 5 -10.49 18.48 -6.92
CA THR A 5 -11.54 19.49 -6.78
C THR A 5 -11.75 20.20 -8.11
N PHE A 6 -13.00 20.28 -8.54
CA PHE A 6 -13.46 21.08 -9.66
C PHE A 6 -14.47 22.10 -9.18
N ALA A 7 -14.37 23.32 -9.63
CA ALA A 7 -15.29 24.38 -9.27
C ALA A 7 -15.98 24.95 -10.50
N GLY A 8 -17.26 25.22 -10.38
CA GLY A 8 -17.99 26.03 -11.33
C GLY A 8 -17.61 27.50 -11.23
N THR A 9 -18.16 28.31 -12.08
CA THR A 9 -17.97 29.77 -12.10
C THR A 9 -19.30 30.49 -12.26
N THR A 10 -19.31 31.79 -11.97
CA THR A 10 -20.47 32.67 -12.20
C THR A 10 -20.06 33.77 -13.14
N VAL A 11 -20.89 34.01 -14.15
CA VAL A 11 -20.73 35.12 -15.11
C VAL A 11 -21.94 36.04 -15.05
N GLN A 12 -21.70 37.34 -15.22
CA GLN A 12 -22.77 38.31 -15.33
C GLN A 12 -23.20 38.51 -16.80
N VAL A 13 -24.49 38.30 -17.08
CA VAL A 13 -25.09 38.53 -18.37
C VAL A 13 -26.33 39.43 -18.18
N ASN A 14 -26.31 40.62 -18.75
CA ASN A 14 -27.37 41.62 -18.59
C ASN A 14 -27.65 41.96 -17.10
N CYS A 15 -26.58 42.15 -16.33
CA CYS A 15 -26.61 42.41 -14.87
C CYS A 15 -27.31 41.30 -14.05
N GLN A 16 -27.37 40.08 -14.57
CA GLN A 16 -27.81 38.89 -13.86
C GLN A 16 -26.70 37.88 -13.77
N ASP A 17 -26.49 37.33 -12.55
CA ASP A 17 -25.53 36.26 -12.32
C ASP A 17 -26.06 34.96 -12.92
N LYS A 18 -25.24 34.32 -13.76
CA LYS A 18 -25.48 32.99 -14.29
C LYS A 18 -24.37 32.06 -13.80
N ALA A 19 -24.76 31.06 -13.01
CA ALA A 19 -23.85 30.03 -12.54
C ALA A 19 -23.64 28.95 -13.61
N ILE A 20 -22.37 28.58 -13.80
CA ILE A 20 -21.94 27.40 -14.56
C ILE A 20 -21.43 26.40 -13.54
N THR A 21 -22.09 25.27 -13.41
CA THR A 21 -21.77 24.22 -12.43
C THR A 21 -21.06 23.05 -13.11
N ILE A 22 -20.47 22.16 -12.33
CA ILE A 22 -20.00 20.87 -12.83
C ILE A 22 -21.22 19.99 -13.06
N LYS A 23 -21.27 19.32 -14.20
CA LYS A 23 -22.34 18.41 -14.59
C LYS A 23 -22.30 17.14 -13.76
N ASP A 24 -23.45 16.71 -13.26
CA ASP A 24 -23.56 15.48 -12.47
C ASP A 24 -23.09 14.26 -13.27
N ASN A 25 -22.40 13.34 -12.61
CA ASN A 25 -21.86 12.09 -13.19
C ASN A 25 -20.93 12.32 -14.40
N SER A 26 -20.24 13.47 -14.45
CA SER A 26 -19.34 13.82 -15.55
C SER A 26 -17.86 13.55 -15.26
N TYR A 27 -17.53 13.05 -14.08
CA TYR A 27 -16.15 12.76 -13.72
C TYR A 27 -15.66 11.49 -14.43
N THR A 28 -14.50 11.59 -15.06
CA THR A 28 -13.87 10.49 -15.81
C THR A 28 -12.35 10.55 -15.68
N LEU A 29 -11.68 9.43 -15.92
CA LEU A 29 -10.23 9.39 -16.11
C LEU A 29 -9.92 9.53 -17.60
N LEU A 30 -8.73 10.02 -17.92
CA LEU A 30 -8.16 9.90 -19.25
C LEU A 30 -7.04 8.85 -19.21
N ASP A 31 -7.11 7.89 -20.13
CA ASP A 31 -6.04 6.93 -20.35
C ASP A 31 -4.83 7.57 -21.06
N ASN A 32 -3.80 6.80 -21.33
CA ASN A 32 -2.57 7.28 -22.00
C ASN A 32 -2.81 7.76 -23.44
N ASP A 33 -3.90 7.30 -24.08
CA ASP A 33 -4.31 7.70 -25.44
C ASP A 33 -5.27 8.90 -25.42
N GLY A 34 -5.66 9.36 -24.23
CA GLY A 34 -6.57 10.49 -24.04
C GLY A 34 -8.05 10.12 -24.10
N ASN A 35 -8.40 8.84 -24.07
CA ASN A 35 -9.79 8.39 -24.05
C ASN A 35 -10.38 8.50 -22.65
N GLU A 36 -11.67 8.83 -22.59
CA GLU A 36 -12.43 8.85 -21.34
C GLU A 36 -12.74 7.43 -20.89
N VAL A 37 -12.30 7.10 -19.68
CA VAL A 37 -12.45 5.77 -19.08
C VAL A 37 -12.83 5.88 -17.60
N THR A 38 -13.39 4.82 -17.03
CA THR A 38 -13.66 4.74 -15.59
C THR A 38 -12.58 3.97 -14.83
N SER A 39 -11.67 3.31 -15.57
CA SER A 39 -10.55 2.57 -15.02
C SER A 39 -9.39 2.53 -16.02
N THR A 40 -8.15 2.61 -15.52
CA THR A 40 -6.94 2.55 -16.35
C THR A 40 -5.78 1.99 -15.53
N PRO A 41 -4.79 1.32 -16.15
CA PRO A 41 -3.57 0.88 -15.47
C PRO A 41 -2.84 2.04 -14.78
N ALA A 42 -2.21 1.75 -13.65
CA ALA A 42 -1.35 2.66 -12.92
C ALA A 42 0.10 2.17 -13.00
N TYR A 43 1.01 3.10 -13.28
CA TYR A 43 2.42 2.80 -13.51
C TYR A 43 3.31 3.39 -12.43
N ALA A 44 4.46 2.74 -12.19
CA ALA A 44 5.54 3.26 -11.37
C ALA A 44 6.04 4.61 -11.92
N ALA A 45 6.93 5.27 -11.18
CA ALA A 45 7.51 6.55 -11.60
C ALA A 45 8.28 6.48 -12.94
N ASP A 46 8.66 5.28 -13.41
CA ASP A 46 9.28 5.05 -14.72
C ASP A 46 8.29 5.18 -15.89
N GLY A 47 6.98 5.23 -15.61
CA GLY A 47 5.91 5.36 -16.59
C GLY A 47 5.61 4.08 -17.40
N THR A 48 6.26 2.97 -17.12
CA THR A 48 6.18 1.73 -17.92
C THR A 48 5.84 0.49 -17.10
N THR A 49 6.34 0.38 -15.86
CA THR A 49 6.08 -0.76 -14.98
C THR A 49 4.69 -0.63 -14.36
N GLU A 50 3.77 -1.50 -14.74
CA GLU A 50 2.43 -1.53 -14.16
C GLU A 50 2.48 -2.02 -12.71
N ILE A 51 1.92 -1.25 -11.79
CA ILE A 51 1.93 -1.50 -10.34
C ILE A 51 0.54 -1.53 -9.72
N GLY A 52 -0.50 -1.27 -10.50
CA GLY A 52 -1.87 -1.23 -10.01
C GLY A 52 -2.87 -0.70 -11.03
N THR A 53 -4.01 -0.27 -10.54
CA THR A 53 -5.11 0.25 -11.35
C THR A 53 -5.72 1.49 -10.71
N TYR A 54 -6.02 2.48 -11.51
CA TYR A 54 -6.87 3.61 -11.15
C TYR A 54 -8.32 3.30 -11.50
N SER A 55 -9.24 3.72 -10.65
CA SER A 55 -10.67 3.78 -10.95
C SER A 55 -11.27 5.08 -10.43
N ILE A 56 -12.37 5.52 -11.01
CA ILE A 56 -13.08 6.75 -10.62
C ILE A 56 -14.55 6.46 -10.38
N ASP A 57 -15.12 7.12 -9.38
CA ASP A 57 -16.57 7.24 -9.23
C ASP A 57 -17.07 8.46 -10.05
N PRO A 58 -17.85 8.25 -11.12
CA PRO A 58 -18.32 9.34 -11.96
C PRO A 58 -19.22 10.34 -11.25
N ALA A 59 -19.86 9.95 -10.16
CA ALA A 59 -20.77 10.79 -9.39
C ALA A 59 -20.06 11.75 -8.44
N THR A 60 -18.96 11.27 -7.84
CA THR A 60 -18.26 12.02 -6.79
C THR A 60 -16.90 12.57 -7.23
N GLY A 61 -16.34 12.03 -8.32
CA GLY A 61 -14.98 12.34 -8.76
C GLY A 61 -13.89 11.70 -7.88
N GLN A 62 -14.26 10.83 -6.95
CA GLN A 62 -13.28 10.13 -6.11
C GLN A 62 -12.49 9.13 -6.95
N VAL A 63 -11.17 9.28 -6.94
CA VAL A 63 -10.23 8.37 -7.60
C VAL A 63 -9.70 7.39 -6.57
N THR A 64 -9.71 6.10 -6.91
CA THR A 64 -9.10 5.02 -6.12
C THR A 64 -7.91 4.46 -6.88
N PHE A 65 -6.76 4.38 -6.22
CA PHE A 65 -5.62 3.60 -6.66
C PHE A 65 -5.63 2.27 -5.91
N THR A 66 -5.60 1.16 -6.65
CA THR A 66 -5.54 -0.19 -6.11
C THR A 66 -4.22 -0.83 -6.54
N PRO A 67 -3.25 -1.02 -5.62
CA PRO A 67 -1.98 -1.63 -5.95
C PRO A 67 -2.14 -3.13 -6.24
N THR A 68 -1.46 -3.61 -7.28
CA THR A 68 -1.26 -5.04 -7.57
C THR A 68 0.14 -5.50 -7.16
N ASP A 69 1.13 -4.62 -7.30
CA ASP A 69 2.47 -4.82 -6.73
C ASP A 69 2.54 -4.22 -5.32
N LYS A 70 2.48 -5.08 -4.30
CA LYS A 70 2.54 -4.68 -2.89
C LYS A 70 3.95 -4.35 -2.41
N SER A 71 4.97 -4.63 -3.22
CA SER A 71 6.38 -4.33 -2.90
C SER A 71 6.80 -2.93 -3.35
N TYR A 72 6.04 -2.31 -4.26
CA TYR A 72 6.35 -0.98 -4.77
C TYR A 72 6.19 0.11 -3.71
N THR A 73 7.14 1.02 -3.65
CA THR A 73 7.10 2.24 -2.83
C THR A 73 7.53 3.45 -3.66
N GLY A 74 7.01 4.62 -3.32
CA GLY A 74 7.28 5.86 -4.02
C GLY A 74 6.07 6.43 -4.76
N LYS A 75 6.33 7.41 -5.62
CA LYS A 75 5.28 8.08 -6.38
C LYS A 75 4.80 7.21 -7.53
N VAL A 76 3.48 7.18 -7.71
CA VAL A 76 2.81 6.55 -8.85
C VAL A 76 2.69 7.58 -9.96
N THR A 77 2.75 7.18 -11.22
CA THR A 77 2.53 8.08 -12.35
C THR A 77 1.15 8.73 -12.24
N PRO A 78 1.05 10.07 -12.39
CA PRO A 78 -0.23 10.76 -12.28
C PRO A 78 -1.26 10.27 -13.29
N VAL A 79 -2.53 10.21 -12.89
CA VAL A 79 -3.64 10.01 -13.79
C VAL A 79 -4.38 11.33 -13.99
N LYS A 80 -4.81 11.60 -15.22
CA LYS A 80 -5.66 12.76 -15.52
C LYS A 80 -7.10 12.47 -15.14
N VAL A 81 -7.71 13.43 -14.46
CA VAL A 81 -9.12 13.44 -14.09
C VAL A 81 -9.79 14.57 -14.83
N GLN A 82 -10.89 14.29 -15.49
CA GLN A 82 -11.64 15.28 -16.26
C GLN A 82 -13.05 15.41 -15.71
N ALA A 83 -13.58 16.63 -15.76
CA ALA A 83 -14.97 16.93 -15.48
C ALA A 83 -15.55 17.82 -16.60
N GLU A 84 -16.85 17.69 -16.83
CA GLU A 84 -17.59 18.53 -17.79
C GLU A 84 -18.48 19.52 -17.03
N SER A 85 -18.47 20.76 -17.45
CA SER A 85 -19.36 21.78 -16.92
C SER A 85 -20.76 21.73 -17.56
N SER A 86 -21.73 22.36 -16.92
CA SER A 86 -23.12 22.41 -17.39
C SER A 86 -23.29 23.02 -18.79
N ASN A 87 -22.30 23.78 -19.26
CA ASN A 87 -22.25 24.35 -20.61
C ASN A 87 -21.38 23.54 -21.58
N GLY A 88 -20.95 22.34 -21.24
CA GLY A 88 -20.22 21.41 -22.10
C GLY A 88 -18.72 21.63 -22.20
N ILE A 89 -18.14 22.51 -21.37
CA ILE A 89 -16.68 22.70 -21.32
C ILE A 89 -16.05 21.64 -20.43
N LYS A 90 -15.03 20.98 -20.94
CA LYS A 90 -14.24 19.97 -20.19
C LYS A 90 -13.00 20.60 -19.58
N VAL A 91 -12.69 20.23 -18.35
CA VAL A 91 -11.51 20.67 -17.60
C VAL A 91 -10.81 19.46 -16.98
N ASP A 92 -9.48 19.48 -17.01
CA ASP A 92 -8.63 18.40 -16.52
C ASP A 92 -7.84 18.85 -15.30
N THR A 93 -7.57 17.90 -14.44
CA THR A 93 -6.56 17.98 -13.38
C THR A 93 -5.89 16.63 -13.22
N THR A 94 -5.02 16.47 -12.21
CA THR A 94 -4.32 15.20 -11.98
C THR A 94 -4.53 14.71 -10.55
N TYR A 95 -4.46 13.40 -10.40
CA TYR A 95 -4.34 12.71 -9.12
C TYR A 95 -3.03 11.92 -9.10
N THR A 96 -2.21 12.11 -8.07
CA THR A 96 -0.90 11.47 -7.93
C THR A 96 -0.80 10.85 -6.55
N PRO A 97 -0.96 9.52 -6.39
CA PRO A 97 -0.72 8.86 -5.13
C PRO A 97 0.78 8.66 -4.89
N GLU A 98 1.15 8.56 -3.62
CA GLU A 98 2.48 8.16 -3.17
C GLU A 98 2.34 7.00 -2.18
N ILE A 99 3.15 5.96 -2.35
CA ILE A 99 3.18 4.80 -1.47
C ILE A 99 4.38 4.95 -0.54
N VAL A 100 4.10 5.12 0.75
CA VAL A 100 5.12 5.30 1.79
C VAL A 100 5.58 3.93 2.27
N PRO A 101 6.91 3.66 2.33
CA PRO A 101 7.42 2.39 2.85
C PRO A 101 7.16 2.26 4.35
N VAL A 102 6.86 1.02 4.78
CA VAL A 102 6.78 0.65 6.19
C VAL A 102 7.83 -0.41 6.46
N THR A 103 8.72 -0.15 7.44
CA THR A 103 9.81 -1.06 7.77
C THR A 103 9.42 -1.94 8.95
N PRO A 104 9.39 -3.27 8.79
CA PRO A 104 9.18 -4.19 9.91
C PRO A 104 10.37 -4.13 10.88
N THR A 105 10.10 -4.47 12.13
CA THR A 105 11.10 -4.53 13.20
C THR A 105 11.13 -5.91 13.82
N ALA A 106 12.30 -6.29 14.36
CA ALA A 106 12.50 -7.55 15.07
C ALA A 106 13.27 -7.30 16.37
N THR A 107 12.86 -8.00 17.43
CA THR A 107 13.54 -8.01 18.72
C THR A 107 14.02 -9.43 18.99
N PRO A 108 15.33 -9.64 19.28
CA PRO A 108 15.86 -10.96 19.57
C PRO A 108 15.30 -11.52 20.88
N ALA A 109 15.26 -12.85 20.99
CA ALA A 109 15.04 -13.55 22.25
C ALA A 109 16.34 -14.18 22.73
N GLU A 110 16.66 -14.01 24.00
CA GLU A 110 17.82 -14.61 24.63
C GLU A 110 17.36 -15.48 25.81
N THR A 111 17.98 -16.64 25.98
CA THR A 111 17.66 -17.57 27.06
C THR A 111 18.95 -18.08 27.70
N THR A 112 18.90 -18.39 28.99
CA THR A 112 20.01 -18.95 29.74
C THR A 112 19.49 -20.07 30.65
N ASP A 113 20.14 -21.24 30.61
CA ASP A 113 19.81 -22.37 31.46
C ASP A 113 21.06 -23.20 31.75
N ILE A 114 20.91 -24.23 32.56
CA ILE A 114 22.01 -25.14 32.92
C ILE A 114 22.43 -26.03 31.74
N GLN A 115 23.63 -26.55 31.80
CA GLN A 115 24.16 -27.46 30.79
C GLN A 115 23.21 -28.64 30.52
N GLY A 116 22.92 -28.91 29.26
CA GLY A 116 22.06 -30.00 28.81
C GLY A 116 20.56 -29.72 28.88
N ALA A 117 20.14 -28.57 29.39
CA ALA A 117 18.73 -28.19 29.40
C ALA A 117 18.25 -27.75 28.02
N THR A 118 17.02 -28.15 27.68
CA THR A 118 16.30 -27.60 26.50
C THR A 118 15.89 -26.16 26.79
N GLN A 119 16.15 -25.27 25.85
CA GLN A 119 15.81 -23.86 25.97
C GLN A 119 14.79 -23.46 24.91
N THR A 120 13.88 -22.55 25.27
CA THR A 120 12.85 -22.07 24.38
C THR A 120 12.77 -20.56 24.47
N GLY A 121 12.78 -19.90 23.30
CA GLY A 121 12.65 -18.43 23.17
C GLY A 121 11.79 -18.06 22.00
N LYS A 122 11.16 -16.89 22.07
CA LYS A 122 10.34 -16.37 20.98
C LYS A 122 10.81 -14.97 20.62
N PRO A 123 11.55 -14.80 19.49
CA PRO A 123 11.82 -13.49 18.92
C PRO A 123 10.51 -12.77 18.58
N GLU A 124 10.47 -11.47 18.78
CA GLU A 124 9.29 -10.66 18.48
C GLU A 124 9.46 -9.97 17.12
N PHE A 125 8.46 -10.09 16.26
CA PHE A 125 8.40 -9.42 14.97
C PHE A 125 7.19 -8.49 14.93
N LYS A 126 7.38 -7.29 14.38
CA LYS A 126 6.30 -6.28 14.19
C LYS A 126 6.33 -5.79 12.75
N GLY A 127 5.17 -5.64 12.13
CA GLY A 127 5.04 -5.17 10.75
C GLY A 127 5.44 -3.72 10.54
N GLY A 128 5.46 -2.93 11.60
CA GLY A 128 5.88 -1.55 11.59
C GLY A 128 4.73 -0.55 11.47
N THR A 129 5.06 0.70 11.74
CA THR A 129 4.11 1.82 11.75
C THR A 129 4.72 3.01 11.02
N VAL A 130 3.89 3.74 10.28
CA VAL A 130 4.26 4.97 9.57
C VAL A 130 3.14 6.00 9.70
N THR A 131 3.50 7.29 9.79
CA THR A 131 2.53 8.38 9.80
C THR A 131 2.34 8.91 8.38
N VAL A 132 1.10 8.93 7.90
CA VAL A 132 0.71 9.48 6.60
C VAL A 132 -0.38 10.51 6.81
N ASP A 133 -0.17 11.74 6.34
CA ASP A 133 -1.09 12.88 6.52
C ASP A 133 -1.52 13.10 7.98
N GLY A 134 -0.59 12.92 8.93
CA GLY A 134 -0.86 13.04 10.36
C GLY A 134 -1.61 11.88 10.99
N VAL A 135 -1.90 10.81 10.23
CA VAL A 135 -2.56 9.60 10.69
C VAL A 135 -1.57 8.44 10.78
N GLU A 136 -1.49 7.79 11.93
CA GLU A 136 -0.70 6.60 12.11
C GLU A 136 -1.33 5.41 11.37
N LYS A 137 -0.51 4.74 10.56
CA LYS A 137 -0.85 3.52 9.82
C LYS A 137 0.06 2.40 10.28
N THR A 138 -0.53 1.28 10.69
CA THR A 138 0.20 0.08 11.15
C THR A 138 0.04 -1.04 10.13
N VAL A 139 1.13 -1.74 9.84
CA VAL A 139 1.13 -2.98 9.05
C VAL A 139 1.41 -4.14 9.99
N GLU A 140 0.55 -5.13 9.96
CA GLU A 140 0.71 -6.34 10.76
C GLU A 140 1.61 -7.37 10.06
N ILE A 141 2.24 -8.24 10.84
CA ILE A 141 2.92 -9.43 10.31
C ILE A 141 1.86 -10.37 9.71
N ASN A 142 2.18 -10.96 8.56
CA ASN A 142 1.28 -11.94 7.93
C ASN A 142 1.34 -13.26 8.68
N GLU A 143 0.37 -13.52 9.54
CA GLU A 143 0.28 -14.74 10.35
C GLU A 143 -0.05 -16.00 9.52
N ASP A 144 -0.52 -15.85 8.27
CA ASP A 144 -0.75 -16.98 7.35
C ASP A 144 0.57 -17.57 6.82
N VAL A 145 1.68 -16.85 6.98
CA VAL A 145 3.02 -17.33 6.62
C VAL A 145 3.72 -17.85 7.87
N PRO A 146 3.92 -19.17 7.98
CA PRO A 146 4.57 -19.73 9.15
C PRO A 146 6.03 -19.27 9.28
N ALA A 147 6.51 -19.11 10.50
CA ALA A 147 7.89 -18.77 10.77
C ALA A 147 8.84 -19.88 10.31
N THR A 148 9.95 -19.49 9.70
CA THR A 148 11.04 -20.39 9.27
C THR A 148 12.40 -19.79 9.61
N PHE A 149 13.45 -20.61 9.57
CA PHE A 149 14.82 -20.12 9.55
C PHE A 149 15.15 -19.45 8.20
N ASP A 150 16.33 -18.83 8.11
CA ASP A 150 16.83 -18.09 6.96
C ASP A 150 16.93 -18.93 5.67
N ASP A 151 17.05 -20.24 5.79
CA ASP A 151 17.10 -21.21 4.69
C ASP A 151 15.70 -21.78 4.32
N GLY A 152 14.63 -21.27 4.95
CA GLY A 152 13.25 -21.74 4.76
C GLY A 152 12.91 -23.01 5.51
N SER A 153 13.86 -23.58 6.28
CA SER A 153 13.61 -24.79 7.09
C SER A 153 12.94 -24.47 8.44
N THR A 154 12.36 -25.49 9.06
CA THR A 154 11.82 -25.42 10.42
C THR A 154 12.71 -26.13 11.43
N THR A 155 13.81 -26.74 10.97
CA THR A 155 14.77 -27.48 11.80
C THR A 155 16.18 -27.21 11.30
N LYS A 156 17.10 -26.87 12.22
CA LYS A 156 18.51 -26.61 11.91
C LYS A 156 19.39 -27.33 12.94
N THR A 157 20.21 -28.28 12.49
CA THR A 157 21.15 -29.01 13.34
C THR A 157 22.54 -28.42 13.18
N VAL A 158 23.22 -28.22 14.31
CA VAL A 158 24.61 -27.79 14.38
C VAL A 158 25.39 -28.89 15.09
N ASP A 159 26.28 -29.56 14.35
CA ASP A 159 27.07 -30.69 14.85
C ASP A 159 27.88 -30.31 16.08
N GLY A 160 27.83 -31.16 17.11
CA GLY A 160 28.50 -30.93 18.38
C GLY A 160 27.86 -29.86 19.26
N VAL A 161 26.74 -29.26 18.82
CA VAL A 161 26.04 -28.21 19.59
C VAL A 161 24.61 -28.62 19.92
N GLY A 162 23.81 -28.97 18.91
CA GLY A 162 22.41 -29.35 19.12
C GLY A 162 21.50 -29.01 17.94
N THR A 163 20.21 -29.11 18.19
CA THR A 163 19.17 -28.89 17.16
C THR A 163 18.24 -27.79 17.57
N TYR A 164 18.01 -26.85 16.64
CA TYR A 164 17.00 -25.80 16.70
C TYR A 164 15.76 -26.23 15.93
N THR A 165 14.58 -25.95 16.48
CA THR A 165 13.30 -26.06 15.77
C THR A 165 12.51 -24.79 15.93
N VAL A 166 11.78 -24.38 14.90
CA VAL A 166 10.88 -23.24 14.97
C VAL A 166 9.43 -23.70 14.75
N ALA A 167 8.55 -23.29 15.66
CA ALA A 167 7.11 -23.53 15.53
C ALA A 167 6.47 -22.47 14.62
N THR A 168 5.26 -22.73 14.14
CA THR A 168 4.51 -21.84 13.24
C THR A 168 4.29 -20.43 13.81
N ASP A 169 4.24 -20.31 15.13
CA ASP A 169 4.08 -19.05 15.86
C ASP A 169 5.40 -18.28 16.10
N GLY A 170 6.53 -18.79 15.59
CA GLY A 170 7.85 -18.20 15.76
C GLY A 170 8.59 -18.61 17.04
N THR A 171 8.03 -19.48 17.86
CA THR A 171 8.72 -20.02 19.04
C THR A 171 9.87 -20.94 18.60
N VAL A 172 11.08 -20.65 19.06
CA VAL A 172 12.28 -21.42 18.76
C VAL A 172 12.63 -22.27 19.97
N THR A 173 12.86 -23.56 19.74
CA THR A 173 13.35 -24.51 20.76
C THR A 173 14.73 -24.99 20.38
N PHE A 174 15.66 -24.95 21.34
CA PHE A 174 16.99 -25.51 21.22
C PHE A 174 17.13 -26.74 22.12
N VAL A 175 17.51 -27.85 21.51
CA VAL A 175 17.84 -29.11 22.24
C VAL A 175 19.33 -29.35 22.07
N PRO A 176 20.13 -29.27 23.17
CA PRO A 176 21.55 -29.55 23.12
C PRO A 176 21.84 -30.98 22.69
N GLU A 177 22.93 -31.18 21.95
CA GLU A 177 23.42 -32.53 21.69
C GLU A 177 23.97 -33.14 23.00
N LYS A 178 23.60 -34.39 23.26
CA LYS A 178 24.14 -35.13 24.43
C LYS A 178 25.59 -35.51 24.13
N SER A 179 26.49 -35.02 24.93
CA SER A 179 27.90 -35.47 24.97
C SER A 179 28.04 -36.87 25.55
#